data_edb8a1fe3ea806a04baddbad02ba765b
#
_entry.id   edb8a1fe3ea806a04baddbad02ba765b
#
_cell.length_a   1.000
_cell.length_b   1.000
_cell.length_c   1.000
_cell.angle_alpha   90.00
_cell.angle_beta   90.00
_cell.angle_gamma   90.00
#
_symmetry.space_group_name_H-M   'P 1'
#
loop_
_entity.id
_entity.type
_entity.pdbx_description
1 polymer ?
#
loop_
_entity_poly.entity_id
_entity_poly.type
_entity_poly.pdbx_seq_one_letter_code
_entity_poly.pdbx_strand_id
1 'polypeptide(L)'
;MVYKTLGYAQSEKLSVCKSLKFDDIDIKNIMKAKEILLKNLQNPPTIKELARLCATNEFKLKIGFKRSFGVSIHKFLQNERLEISKKLLKSDDISVKEAAMMVGYNNFAHFSKIFKEKFGILPNELIKERKIYIF
;
A
#
# COMPACT_ATOMS: atom_id res chain seq x y z
N MET A 1 -2.85 13.05 -12.41
CA MET A 1 -2.29 11.71 -12.60
C MET A 1 -1.02 11.55 -11.82
N VAL A 2 -0.96 10.52 -11.04
CA VAL A 2 0.18 10.24 -10.17
C VAL A 2 1.49 10.04 -10.91
N TYR A 3 1.42 9.59 -12.15
CA TYR A 3 2.63 9.33 -12.93
C TYR A 3 3.44 10.58 -13.23
N LYS A 4 2.81 11.74 -13.19
CA LYS A 4 3.48 13.01 -13.41
C LYS A 4 4.40 13.39 -12.26
N THR A 5 4.24 12.74 -11.11
CA THR A 5 5.05 13.03 -9.94
C THR A 5 6.40 12.33 -9.96
N LEU A 6 6.64 11.45 -10.93
CA LEU A 6 7.94 10.83 -11.08
C LEU A 6 8.96 11.91 -11.39
N GLY A 7 9.87 12.14 -10.47
CA GLY A 7 10.85 13.20 -10.57
C GLY A 7 11.96 12.88 -11.55
N TYR A 8 12.77 13.88 -11.85
CA TYR A 8 13.89 13.72 -12.76
C TYR A 8 14.97 12.79 -12.22
N ALA A 9 15.04 12.64 -10.91
CA ALA A 9 15.91 11.65 -10.30
C ALA A 9 15.59 10.22 -10.77
N GLN A 10 14.43 10.03 -11.38
CA GLN A 10 13.98 8.75 -11.90
C GLN A 10 14.18 8.63 -13.41
N SER A 11 14.93 9.54 -14.04
CA SER A 11 15.03 9.57 -15.51
C SER A 11 15.52 8.26 -16.12
N GLU A 12 16.49 7.58 -15.49
CA GLU A 12 16.97 6.30 -15.98
C GLU A 12 15.89 5.22 -15.90
N LYS A 13 15.17 5.19 -14.79
CA LYS A 13 14.04 4.25 -14.62
C LYS A 13 12.93 4.53 -15.61
N LEU A 14 12.67 5.81 -15.86
CA LEU A 14 11.68 6.19 -16.87
C LEU A 14 12.07 5.72 -18.25
N SER A 15 13.35 5.81 -18.61
CA SER A 15 13.83 5.32 -19.88
C SER A 15 13.61 3.82 -20.01
N VAL A 16 13.93 3.06 -18.98
CA VAL A 16 13.68 1.61 -18.95
C VAL A 16 12.21 1.33 -19.08
N CYS A 17 11.35 2.04 -18.33
CA CYS A 17 9.90 1.88 -18.42
C CYS A 17 9.37 2.17 -19.80
N LYS A 18 9.89 3.21 -20.46
CA LYS A 18 9.46 3.56 -21.82
C LYS A 18 9.86 2.51 -22.85
N SER A 19 11.00 1.83 -22.63
CA SER A 19 11.47 0.79 -23.54
C SER A 19 10.68 -0.51 -23.37
N LEU A 20 10.01 -0.69 -22.23
CA LEU A 20 9.18 -1.86 -21.97
C LEU A 20 7.80 -1.66 -22.56
N LYS A 21 7.40 -2.60 -23.38
CA LYS A 21 6.06 -2.61 -23.95
C LYS A 21 5.15 -3.43 -23.06
N PHE A 22 4.05 -2.82 -22.66
CA PHE A 22 3.00 -3.47 -21.87
C PHE A 22 1.75 -3.56 -22.74
N ASP A 23 1.35 -4.77 -23.05
CA ASP A 23 0.11 -5.01 -23.82
C ASP A 23 -1.09 -5.13 -22.86
N ASP A 24 -2.27 -5.40 -23.43
CA ASP A 24 -3.49 -5.51 -22.64
C ASP A 24 -3.43 -6.65 -21.61
N ILE A 25 -2.73 -7.73 -21.96
CA ILE A 25 -2.57 -8.87 -21.05
C ILE A 25 -1.70 -8.45 -19.87
N ASP A 26 -0.62 -7.74 -20.11
CA ASP A 26 0.25 -7.23 -19.04
C ASP A 26 -0.53 -6.32 -18.11
N ILE A 27 -1.36 -5.44 -18.64
CA ILE A 27 -2.18 -4.53 -17.85
C ILE A 27 -3.17 -5.31 -16.99
N LYS A 28 -3.82 -6.31 -17.55
CA LYS A 28 -4.73 -7.19 -16.80
C LYS A 28 -4.01 -7.91 -15.67
N ASN A 29 -2.79 -8.37 -15.93
CA ASN A 29 -1.99 -9.05 -14.91
C ASN A 29 -1.64 -8.10 -13.76
N ILE A 30 -1.32 -6.84 -14.08
CA ILE A 30 -1.02 -5.83 -13.07
C ILE A 30 -2.26 -5.49 -12.25
N MET A 31 -3.42 -5.37 -12.89
CA MET A 31 -4.68 -5.12 -12.19
C MET A 31 -5.03 -6.28 -11.27
N LYS A 32 -4.78 -7.51 -11.69
CA LYS A 32 -4.97 -8.70 -10.86
C LYS A 32 -4.08 -8.68 -9.63
N ALA A 33 -2.84 -8.21 -9.78
CA ALA A 33 -1.93 -8.08 -8.65
C ALA A 33 -2.50 -7.15 -7.58
N LYS A 34 -3.05 -6.02 -7.99
CA LYS A 34 -3.70 -5.09 -7.06
C LYS A 34 -4.84 -5.76 -6.30
N GLU A 35 -5.69 -6.50 -7.00
CA GLU A 35 -6.81 -7.20 -6.38
C GLU A 35 -6.34 -8.23 -5.34
N ILE A 36 -5.30 -9.00 -5.68
CA ILE A 36 -4.75 -10.00 -4.77
C ILE A 36 -4.20 -9.31 -3.51
N LEU A 37 -3.49 -8.20 -3.67
CA LEU A 37 -2.95 -7.45 -2.54
C LEU A 37 -4.05 -6.92 -1.63
N LEU A 38 -5.11 -6.38 -2.21
CA LEU A 38 -6.23 -5.84 -1.42
C LEU A 38 -6.95 -6.92 -0.61
N LYS A 39 -7.00 -8.14 -1.13
CA LYS A 39 -7.64 -9.26 -0.43
C LYS A 39 -6.73 -9.90 0.63
N ASN A 40 -5.45 -9.58 0.65
CA ASN A 40 -4.47 -10.23 1.51
C ASN A 40 -3.60 -9.22 2.25
N LEU A 41 -4.18 -8.12 2.70
CA LEU A 41 -3.42 -7.04 3.33
C LEU A 41 -2.68 -7.47 4.59
N GLN A 42 -3.28 -8.35 5.39
CA GLN A 42 -2.67 -8.80 6.63
C GLN A 42 -1.48 -9.73 6.38
N ASN A 43 -1.58 -10.56 5.35
CA ASN A 43 -0.55 -11.54 5.04
C ASN A 43 -0.37 -11.65 3.52
N PRO A 44 0.24 -10.63 2.88
CA PRO A 44 0.35 -10.60 1.42
C PRO A 44 1.36 -11.62 0.92
N PRO A 45 1.19 -12.09 -0.33
CA PRO A 45 2.20 -12.93 -0.96
C PRO A 45 3.50 -12.16 -1.18
N THR A 46 4.59 -12.88 -1.29
CA THR A 46 5.85 -12.26 -1.68
C THR A 46 5.76 -11.74 -3.12
N ILE A 47 6.68 -10.86 -3.50
CA ILE A 47 6.71 -10.33 -4.87
C ILE A 47 6.85 -11.47 -5.88
N LYS A 48 7.69 -12.46 -5.56
CA LYS A 48 7.88 -13.63 -6.41
C LYS A 48 6.60 -14.44 -6.59
N GLU A 49 5.90 -14.68 -5.49
CA GLU A 49 4.62 -15.40 -5.53
C GLU A 49 3.56 -14.61 -6.27
N LEU A 50 3.50 -13.31 -6.03
CA LEU A 50 2.54 -12.43 -6.68
C LEU A 50 2.74 -12.42 -8.19
N ALA A 51 4.00 -12.32 -8.63
CA ALA A 51 4.31 -12.37 -10.06
C ALA A 51 3.85 -13.69 -10.69
N ARG A 52 4.09 -14.80 -10.00
CA ARG A 52 3.66 -16.11 -10.48
C ARG A 52 2.13 -16.19 -10.58
N LEU A 53 1.44 -15.73 -9.55
CA LEU A 53 -0.03 -15.74 -9.51
C LEU A 53 -0.64 -14.88 -10.61
N CYS A 54 0.08 -13.85 -11.04
CA CYS A 54 -0.41 -12.92 -12.06
C CYS A 54 0.16 -13.23 -13.45
N ALA A 55 0.80 -14.39 -13.62
CA ALA A 55 1.36 -14.83 -14.90
C ALA A 55 2.34 -13.81 -15.51
N THR A 56 3.19 -13.25 -14.65
CA THR A 56 4.23 -12.31 -15.08
C THR A 56 5.51 -12.59 -14.31
N ASN A 57 6.55 -11.80 -14.53
CA ASN A 57 7.79 -11.90 -13.77
C ASN A 57 7.92 -10.71 -12.82
N GLU A 58 8.87 -10.81 -11.88
CA GLU A 58 9.04 -9.78 -10.85
C GLU A 58 9.38 -8.42 -11.45
N PHE A 59 10.20 -8.40 -12.47
CA PHE A 59 10.63 -7.16 -13.10
C PHE A 59 9.46 -6.42 -13.72
N LYS A 60 8.68 -7.10 -14.56
CA LYS A 60 7.48 -6.52 -15.17
C LYS A 60 6.45 -6.12 -14.12
N LEU A 61 6.29 -6.94 -13.09
CA LEU A 61 5.35 -6.66 -12.03
C LEU A 61 5.69 -5.36 -11.31
N LYS A 62 6.95 -5.22 -10.87
CA LYS A 62 7.38 -4.02 -10.15
C LYS A 62 7.24 -2.76 -10.98
N ILE A 63 7.73 -2.79 -12.21
CA ILE A 63 7.68 -1.63 -13.10
C ILE A 63 6.25 -1.31 -13.50
N GLY A 64 5.51 -2.33 -13.92
CA GLY A 64 4.13 -2.15 -14.35
C GLY A 64 3.22 -1.66 -13.25
N PHE A 65 3.41 -2.16 -12.03
CA PHE A 65 2.61 -1.73 -10.89
C PHE A 65 2.85 -0.25 -10.58
N LYS A 66 4.11 0.16 -10.48
CA LYS A 66 4.43 1.56 -10.23
C LYS A 66 3.96 2.47 -11.36
N ARG A 67 4.10 2.01 -12.59
CA ARG A 67 3.66 2.75 -13.78
C ARG A 67 2.15 2.91 -13.81
N SER A 68 1.41 1.86 -13.43
CA SER A 68 -0.06 1.86 -13.45
C SER A 68 -0.67 2.61 -12.27
N PHE A 69 -0.07 2.52 -11.09
CA PHE A 69 -0.66 3.05 -9.86
C PHE A 69 0.14 4.18 -9.22
N GLY A 70 1.31 4.52 -9.76
CA GLY A 70 2.09 5.66 -9.29
C GLY A 70 2.95 5.40 -8.06
N VAL A 71 2.80 4.24 -7.41
CA VAL A 71 3.58 3.88 -6.22
C VAL A 71 4.03 2.43 -6.33
N SER A 72 5.10 2.09 -5.60
CA SER A 72 5.56 0.71 -5.54
C SER A 72 4.53 -0.18 -4.84
N ILE A 73 4.66 -1.49 -5.03
CA ILE A 73 3.81 -2.47 -4.34
C ILE A 73 3.90 -2.31 -2.83
N HIS A 74 5.11 -2.15 -2.31
CA HIS A 74 5.34 -1.97 -0.88
C HIS A 74 4.63 -0.72 -0.35
N LYS A 75 4.76 0.39 -1.05
CA LYS A 75 4.13 1.65 -0.64
C LYS A 75 2.61 1.56 -0.75
N PHE A 76 2.13 0.90 -1.78
CA PHE A 76 0.70 0.66 -1.94
C PHE A 76 0.13 -0.11 -0.75
N LEU A 77 0.78 -1.21 -0.35
CA LEU A 77 0.36 -2.00 0.81
C LEU A 77 0.36 -1.15 2.08
N GLN A 78 1.43 -0.40 2.29
CA GLN A 78 1.54 0.46 3.47
C GLN A 78 0.40 1.46 3.52
N ASN A 79 0.12 2.13 2.41
CA ASN A 79 -0.96 3.11 2.34
C ASN A 79 -2.32 2.49 2.63
N GLU A 80 -2.61 1.33 2.04
CA GLU A 80 -3.89 0.65 2.23
C GLU A 80 -4.07 0.19 3.68
N ARG A 81 -3.03 -0.38 4.26
CA ARG A 81 -3.05 -0.81 5.66
C ARG A 81 -3.31 0.36 6.60
N LEU A 82 -2.64 1.49 6.36
CA LEU A 82 -2.81 2.67 7.20
C LEU A 82 -4.20 3.27 7.06
N GLU A 83 -4.74 3.33 5.86
CA GLU A 83 -6.10 3.85 5.65
C GLU A 83 -7.15 3.00 6.37
N ILE A 84 -7.01 1.68 6.29
CA ILE A 84 -7.94 0.77 6.98
C ILE A 84 -7.80 0.92 8.50
N SER A 85 -6.56 0.98 8.99
CA SER A 85 -6.34 1.15 10.44
C SER A 85 -6.95 2.46 10.95
N LYS A 86 -6.87 3.52 10.16
CA LYS A 86 -7.49 4.80 10.52
C LYS A 86 -9.00 4.67 10.63
N LYS A 87 -9.64 3.99 9.69
CA LYS A 87 -11.08 3.75 9.74
C LYS A 87 -11.47 2.94 10.97
N LEU A 88 -10.71 1.91 11.28
CA LEU A 88 -10.95 1.07 12.45
C LEU A 88 -10.85 1.87 13.74
N LEU A 89 -9.83 2.72 13.85
CA LEU A 89 -9.62 3.55 15.04
C LEU A 89 -10.68 4.62 15.21
N LYS A 90 -11.26 5.09 14.12
CA LYS A 90 -12.32 6.11 14.18
C LYS A 90 -13.67 5.54 14.57
N SER A 91 -14.01 4.38 14.08
CA SER A 91 -15.38 3.85 14.15
C SER A 91 -15.54 2.69 15.11
N ASP A 92 -14.50 1.92 15.35
CA ASP A 92 -14.59 0.71 16.16
C ASP A 92 -13.99 0.93 17.54
N ASP A 93 -14.51 0.21 18.53
CA ASP A 93 -13.99 0.27 19.90
C ASP A 93 -12.84 -0.73 20.06
N ILE A 94 -11.74 -0.46 19.39
CA ILE A 94 -10.54 -1.30 19.45
C ILE A 94 -9.32 -0.48 19.82
N SER A 95 -8.32 -1.15 20.36
CA SER A 95 -7.07 -0.51 20.73
C SER A 95 -6.19 -0.26 19.52
N VAL A 96 -5.20 0.61 19.67
CA VAL A 96 -4.21 0.85 18.62
C VAL A 96 -3.47 -0.44 18.25
N LYS A 97 -3.12 -1.24 19.27
CA LYS A 97 -2.44 -2.51 19.05
C LYS A 97 -3.29 -3.46 18.21
N GLU A 98 -4.57 -3.57 18.54
CA GLU A 98 -5.50 -4.42 17.79
C GLU A 98 -5.62 -3.95 16.35
N ALA A 99 -5.79 -2.65 16.13
CA ALA A 99 -5.88 -2.10 14.77
C ALA A 99 -4.63 -2.38 13.96
N ALA A 100 -3.45 -2.20 14.57
CA ALA A 100 -2.17 -2.47 13.90
C ALA A 100 -2.07 -3.94 13.48
N MET A 101 -2.41 -4.84 14.39
CA MET A 101 -2.35 -6.27 14.11
C MET A 101 -3.34 -6.70 13.04
N MET A 102 -4.54 -6.16 13.06
CA MET A 102 -5.58 -6.48 12.08
C MET A 102 -5.16 -6.13 10.65
N VAL A 103 -4.34 -5.11 10.48
CA VAL A 103 -3.86 -4.72 9.15
C VAL A 103 -2.46 -5.25 8.84
N GLY A 104 -1.89 -6.10 9.70
CA GLY A 104 -0.66 -6.80 9.40
C GLY A 104 0.62 -6.23 10.01
N TYR A 105 0.51 -5.29 10.94
CA TYR A 105 1.69 -4.74 11.63
C TYR A 105 1.83 -5.38 13.01
N ASN A 106 2.96 -6.04 13.24
CA ASN A 106 3.27 -6.59 14.55
C ASN A 106 4.32 -5.77 15.30
N ASN A 107 4.94 -4.80 14.63
CA ASN A 107 5.83 -3.83 15.27
C ASN A 107 5.04 -2.54 15.53
N PHE A 108 4.63 -2.37 16.78
CA PHE A 108 3.76 -1.28 17.17
C PHE A 108 4.44 0.10 17.03
N ALA A 109 5.71 0.20 17.40
CA ALA A 109 6.45 1.47 17.29
C ALA A 109 6.57 1.90 15.83
N HIS A 110 6.86 0.96 14.94
CA HIS A 110 6.94 1.23 13.52
C HIS A 110 5.58 1.68 12.98
N PHE A 111 4.51 0.99 13.35
CA PHE A 111 3.15 1.35 12.94
C PHE A 111 2.82 2.79 13.34
N SER A 112 3.07 3.15 14.60
CA SER A 112 2.77 4.48 15.10
C SER A 112 3.55 5.56 14.35
N LYS A 113 4.81 5.28 14.05
CA LYS A 113 5.67 6.22 13.32
C LYS A 113 5.14 6.49 11.91
N ILE A 114 4.86 5.43 11.14
CA ILE A 114 4.39 5.61 9.75
C ILE A 114 2.96 6.16 9.72
N PHE A 115 2.16 5.84 10.71
CA PHE A 115 0.81 6.40 10.84
C PHE A 115 0.88 7.92 11.00
N LYS A 116 1.73 8.39 11.91
CA LYS A 116 1.92 9.83 12.13
C LYS A 116 2.49 10.52 10.88
N GLU A 117 3.43 9.87 10.21
CA GLU A 117 4.00 10.43 8.98
C GLU A 117 2.94 10.64 7.91
N LYS A 118 1.99 9.71 7.79
CA LYS A 118 0.95 9.79 6.78
C LYS A 118 -0.19 10.74 7.17
N PHE A 119 -0.67 10.68 8.41
CA PHE A 119 -1.88 11.38 8.84
C PHE A 119 -1.63 12.62 9.69
N GLY A 120 -0.41 12.85 10.10
CA GLY A 120 -0.07 14.03 10.92
C GLY A 120 -0.37 13.90 12.40
N ILE A 121 -1.03 12.82 12.83
CA ILE A 121 -1.34 12.58 14.24
C ILE A 121 -0.99 11.14 14.61
N LEU A 122 -0.78 10.92 15.90
CA LEU A 122 -0.56 9.56 16.41
C LEU A 122 -1.87 8.79 16.49
N PRO A 123 -1.82 7.45 16.36
CA PRO A 123 -3.04 6.64 16.50
C PRO A 123 -3.76 6.85 17.83
N ASN A 124 -3.02 7.03 18.92
CA ASN A 124 -3.62 7.28 20.24
C ASN A 124 -4.41 8.59 20.29
N GLU A 125 -3.94 9.60 19.58
CA GLU A 125 -4.63 10.88 19.51
C GLU A 125 -5.98 10.73 18.81
N LEU A 126 -6.04 9.90 17.80
CA LEU A 126 -7.27 9.63 17.07
C LEU A 126 -8.30 8.94 17.96
N ILE A 127 -7.87 8.03 18.82
CA ILE A 127 -8.76 7.38 19.80
C ILE A 127 -9.31 8.39 20.80
N LYS A 128 -8.49 9.34 21.26
CA LYS A 128 -8.93 10.39 22.16
C LYS A 128 -10.01 11.24 21.52
N GLU A 129 -9.86 11.59 20.26
CA GLU A 129 -10.89 12.34 19.53
C GLU A 129 -12.20 11.56 19.44
N ARG A 130 -12.13 10.25 19.17
CA ARG A 130 -13.31 9.39 19.14
C ARG A 130 -14.06 9.41 20.47
N LYS A 131 -13.35 9.37 21.58
CA LYS A 131 -13.96 9.41 22.92
C LYS A 131 -14.65 10.74 23.21
N ILE A 132 -14.10 11.82 22.69
CA ILE A 132 -14.71 13.15 22.85
C ILE A 132 -16.08 13.21 22.17
N TYR A 133 -16.23 12.60 21.00
CA TYR A 133 -17.47 12.64 20.24
C TYR A 133 -18.54 11.68 20.73
N ILE A 134 -18.24 10.80 21.64
CA ILE A 134 -19.23 9.88 22.23
C ILE A 134 -20.19 10.60 23.17
N PHE A 135 -19.79 11.71 23.68
CA PHE A 135 -20.62 12.53 24.54
C PHE A 135 -21.48 13.48 23.71
#